data_3649936fa16807fec36f806f3f51a502
#
_entry.id   3649936fa16807fec36f806f3f51a502
#
_cell.length_a   1.000
_cell.length_b   1.000
_cell.length_c   1.000
_cell.angle_alpha   90.00
_cell.angle_beta   90.00
_cell.angle_gamma   90.00
#
_symmetry.space_group_name_H-M   'P 1'
#
loop_
_entity.id
_entity.type
_entity.pdbx_description
1 polymer ?
#
loop_
_entity_poly.entity_id
_entity_poly.type
_entity_poly.pdbx_seq_one_letter_code
_entity_poly.pdbx_strand_id
1 'polypeptide(L)'
;MPLTRWNFPQFDDRQPCFQGFRGWKTLLTTFVIICVLFFTITPSALAGLDDDRFDGNIFALYAGNGSLVPPRVTLTESMNQGRPSLLFFFLDDSKDCKKFVTTISELQRFYGRAADFIPVNVDTLFPDTKNSPREPGYYYKGYVPQTVLINQSGKVVLDKKGQVPFETVDDVFRQVFDLLPRDQSVELRRRSFNEFNTELVPSQK
;
A
#
# COMPACT_ATOMS: atom_id res chain seq x y z
N MET A 1 -86.31 -24.92 -37.37
CA MET A 1 -85.19 -24.30 -36.64
C MET A 1 -83.91 -24.92 -37.17
N PRO A 2 -83.06 -24.17 -37.87
CA PRO A 2 -81.80 -24.74 -38.41
C PRO A 2 -80.69 -24.63 -37.40
N LEU A 3 -79.97 -25.71 -37.21
CA LEU A 3 -78.75 -25.82 -36.36
C LEU A 3 -77.60 -25.12 -37.04
N THR A 4 -77.09 -24.05 -36.39
CA THR A 4 -75.88 -23.35 -36.84
C THR A 4 -74.62 -24.21 -36.59
N ARG A 5 -73.98 -24.53 -37.69
CA ARG A 5 -72.72 -25.29 -37.75
C ARG A 5 -71.53 -24.31 -37.35
N TRP A 6 -70.88 -24.55 -36.21
CA TRP A 6 -69.72 -23.82 -35.85
C TRP A 6 -68.49 -24.27 -36.67
N ASN A 7 -67.94 -23.38 -37.50
CA ASN A 7 -66.64 -23.55 -38.14
C ASN A 7 -65.54 -23.16 -37.19
N PHE A 8 -64.75 -24.14 -36.76
CA PHE A 8 -63.50 -23.87 -36.10
C PHE A 8 -62.44 -23.56 -37.16
N PRO A 9 -61.61 -22.50 -36.95
CA PRO A 9 -60.49 -22.20 -37.83
C PRO A 9 -59.43 -23.30 -37.68
N GLN A 10 -59.03 -23.88 -38.86
CA GLN A 10 -57.91 -24.80 -38.94
C GLN A 10 -56.62 -24.03 -38.52
N PHE A 11 -55.97 -24.54 -37.51
CA PHE A 11 -54.61 -24.11 -37.16
C PHE A 11 -53.68 -24.59 -38.29
N ASP A 12 -53.08 -23.63 -39.01
CA ASP A 12 -52.03 -23.84 -39.99
C ASP A 12 -50.73 -24.20 -39.20
N ASP A 13 -50.37 -25.47 -39.20
CA ASP A 13 -49.19 -26.03 -38.53
C ASP A 13 -47.91 -25.70 -39.32
N ARG A 14 -47.71 -24.42 -39.63
CA ARG A 14 -46.41 -23.95 -40.12
C ARG A 14 -45.48 -23.79 -38.95
N GLN A 15 -44.75 -24.81 -38.63
CA GLN A 15 -43.60 -24.78 -37.76
C GLN A 15 -42.65 -23.66 -38.22
N PRO A 16 -42.31 -22.68 -37.37
CA PRO A 16 -41.25 -21.72 -37.71
C PRO A 16 -39.93 -22.50 -37.79
N CYS A 17 -39.41 -22.57 -38.99
CA CYS A 17 -38.11 -23.16 -39.29
C CYS A 17 -37.04 -22.47 -38.41
N PHE A 18 -36.55 -23.20 -37.42
CA PHE A 18 -35.53 -22.74 -36.47
C PHE A 18 -34.19 -22.59 -37.19
N GLN A 19 -34.04 -21.55 -38.02
CA GLN A 19 -32.78 -21.14 -38.68
C GLN A 19 -31.85 -20.38 -37.75
N GLY A 20 -32.20 -20.21 -36.47
CA GLY A 20 -31.41 -19.42 -35.50
C GLY A 20 -30.13 -20.07 -34.99
N PHE A 21 -29.91 -21.37 -35.23
CA PHE A 21 -28.78 -22.08 -34.58
C PHE A 21 -27.40 -21.87 -35.24
N ARG A 22 -27.35 -21.43 -36.51
CA ARG A 22 -26.06 -21.16 -37.20
C ARG A 22 -25.48 -19.80 -36.79
N GLY A 23 -26.31 -18.79 -36.56
CA GLY A 23 -25.86 -17.46 -36.12
C GLY A 23 -25.31 -17.42 -34.67
N TRP A 24 -25.88 -18.25 -33.80
CA TRP A 24 -25.41 -18.32 -32.40
C TRP A 24 -23.98 -18.91 -32.29
N LYS A 25 -23.68 -19.96 -33.06
CA LYS A 25 -22.32 -20.54 -33.07
C LYS A 25 -21.27 -19.53 -33.55
N THR A 26 -21.58 -18.75 -34.58
CA THR A 26 -20.67 -17.67 -35.06
C THR A 26 -20.52 -16.56 -34.04
N LEU A 27 -21.58 -16.13 -33.38
CA LEU A 27 -21.50 -15.14 -32.29
C LEU A 27 -20.66 -15.64 -31.10
N LEU A 28 -20.85 -16.90 -30.72
CA LEU A 28 -20.11 -17.53 -29.63
C LEU A 28 -18.61 -17.68 -29.97
N THR A 29 -18.28 -18.09 -31.18
CA THR A 29 -16.90 -18.19 -31.64
C THR A 29 -16.25 -16.82 -31.75
N THR A 30 -16.95 -15.80 -32.25
CA THR A 30 -16.43 -14.42 -32.29
C THR A 30 -16.18 -13.86 -30.89
N PHE A 31 -17.12 -14.12 -29.97
CA PHE A 31 -16.96 -13.69 -28.56
C PHE A 31 -15.75 -14.36 -27.89
N VAL A 32 -15.56 -15.66 -28.08
CA VAL A 32 -14.42 -16.41 -27.56
C VAL A 32 -13.10 -15.87 -28.15
N ILE A 33 -13.05 -15.60 -29.45
CA ILE A 33 -11.87 -15.03 -30.11
C ILE A 33 -11.54 -13.65 -29.52
N ILE A 34 -12.55 -12.79 -29.34
CA ILE A 34 -12.36 -11.46 -28.72
C ILE A 34 -11.84 -11.61 -27.30
N CYS A 35 -12.41 -12.50 -26.48
CA CYS A 35 -11.92 -12.76 -25.13
C CYS A 35 -10.46 -13.25 -25.14
N VAL A 36 -10.11 -14.20 -26.00
CA VAL A 36 -8.73 -14.70 -26.11
C VAL A 36 -7.77 -13.57 -26.52
N LEU A 37 -8.16 -12.73 -27.49
CA LEU A 37 -7.36 -11.59 -27.90
C LEU A 37 -7.17 -10.58 -26.74
N PHE A 38 -8.21 -10.31 -25.95
CA PHE A 38 -8.09 -9.46 -24.76
C PHE A 38 -7.09 -10.01 -23.75
N PHE A 39 -7.08 -11.30 -23.47
CA PHE A 39 -6.13 -11.92 -22.55
C PHE A 39 -4.70 -12.00 -23.10
N THR A 40 -4.50 -12.03 -24.41
CA THR A 40 -3.15 -12.11 -25.00
C THR A 40 -2.51 -10.75 -25.24
N ILE A 41 -3.29 -9.66 -25.34
CA ILE A 41 -2.81 -8.31 -25.67
C ILE A 41 -2.63 -7.45 -24.40
N THR A 42 -3.17 -7.87 -23.24
CA THR A 42 -2.95 -7.12 -21.98
C THR A 42 -1.48 -7.19 -21.58
N PRO A 43 -0.73 -6.06 -21.61
CA PRO A 43 0.61 -6.04 -21.05
C PRO A 43 0.51 -6.39 -19.57
N SER A 44 1.42 -7.24 -19.08
CA SER A 44 1.54 -7.49 -17.65
C SER A 44 1.86 -6.17 -16.95
N ALA A 45 0.98 -5.71 -16.07
CA ALA A 45 1.27 -4.59 -15.18
C ALA A 45 2.33 -5.08 -14.18
N LEU A 46 3.61 -4.90 -14.53
CA LEU A 46 4.73 -5.19 -13.63
C LEU A 46 4.91 -3.98 -12.72
N ALA A 47 4.56 -4.13 -11.45
CA ALA A 47 4.96 -3.21 -10.41
C ALA A 47 6.49 -3.29 -10.28
N GLY A 48 7.19 -2.20 -10.61
CA GLY A 48 8.64 -2.15 -10.68
C GLY A 48 9.25 -1.45 -9.45
N LEU A 49 10.04 -2.19 -8.66
CA LEU A 49 10.78 -1.61 -7.53
C LEU A 49 11.90 -0.68 -8.00
N ASP A 50 12.40 -0.88 -9.23
CA ASP A 50 13.58 -0.21 -9.79
C ASP A 50 13.24 0.90 -10.79
N ASP A 51 11.97 1.24 -10.95
CA ASP A 51 11.53 2.29 -11.86
C ASP A 51 10.76 3.41 -11.14
N ASP A 52 10.74 4.60 -11.78
CA ASP A 52 10.04 5.77 -11.30
C ASP A 52 8.63 5.86 -11.93
N ARG A 53 7.86 4.77 -11.88
CA ARG A 53 6.45 4.73 -12.30
C ARG A 53 5.52 4.65 -11.12
N PHE A 54 4.34 5.21 -11.28
CA PHE A 54 3.28 5.05 -10.31
C PHE A 54 2.64 3.65 -10.44
N ASP A 55 2.79 2.84 -9.40
CA ASP A 55 2.20 1.50 -9.33
C ASP A 55 1.05 1.43 -8.31
N GLY A 56 0.86 2.49 -7.53
CA GLY A 56 -0.09 2.56 -6.42
C GLY A 56 0.60 2.86 -5.09
N ASN A 57 -0.10 2.63 -3.99
CA ASN A 57 0.44 2.90 -2.64
C ASN A 57 1.66 2.02 -2.33
N ILE A 58 2.83 2.64 -2.19
CA ILE A 58 4.11 1.95 -1.97
C ILE A 58 4.17 1.19 -0.65
N PHE A 59 3.48 1.64 0.39
CA PHE A 59 3.42 0.93 1.67
C PHE A 59 2.68 -0.39 1.57
N ALA A 60 1.59 -0.44 0.80
CA ALA A 60 0.85 -1.67 0.56
C ALA A 60 1.61 -2.63 -0.35
N LEU A 61 2.17 -2.11 -1.45
CA LEU A 61 2.77 -2.94 -2.51
C LEU A 61 4.15 -3.48 -2.12
N TYR A 62 5.01 -2.64 -1.54
CA TYR A 62 6.42 -2.99 -1.31
C TYR A 62 6.78 -3.27 0.15
N ALA A 63 5.95 -2.80 1.10
CA ALA A 63 6.20 -3.02 2.53
C ALA A 63 5.15 -3.90 3.22
N GLY A 64 4.08 -4.30 2.51
CA GLY A 64 2.99 -5.06 3.09
C GLY A 64 2.27 -4.36 4.26
N ASN A 65 2.35 -3.03 4.32
CA ASN A 65 1.87 -2.22 5.44
C ASN A 65 1.01 -1.02 4.99
N GLY A 66 -0.03 -1.31 4.21
CA GLY A 66 -0.97 -0.29 3.72
C GLY A 66 -1.71 0.46 4.82
N SER A 67 -1.69 -0.04 6.06
CA SER A 67 -2.36 0.62 7.19
C SER A 67 -1.64 1.87 7.70
N LEU A 68 -0.44 2.17 7.22
CA LEU A 68 0.28 3.41 7.52
C LEU A 68 -0.26 4.61 6.74
N VAL A 69 -0.91 4.40 5.60
CA VAL A 69 -1.43 5.47 4.74
C VAL A 69 -2.93 5.31 4.57
N PRO A 70 -3.75 6.31 4.97
CA PRO A 70 -3.35 7.59 5.59
C PRO A 70 -2.83 7.41 7.04
N PRO A 71 -2.04 8.38 7.55
CA PRO A 71 -1.55 8.33 8.94
C PRO A 71 -2.72 8.34 9.92
N ARG A 72 -2.56 7.64 11.05
CA ARG A 72 -3.61 7.50 12.06
C ARG A 72 -3.86 8.76 12.87
N VAL A 73 -2.83 9.61 13.00
CA VAL A 73 -2.83 10.86 13.75
C VAL A 73 -2.16 11.95 12.93
N THR A 74 -2.56 13.17 13.17
CA THR A 74 -1.87 14.35 12.62
C THR A 74 -0.62 14.69 13.46
N LEU A 75 0.31 15.43 12.88
CA LEU A 75 1.49 15.91 13.62
C LEU A 75 1.08 16.76 14.82
N THR A 76 0.08 17.63 14.66
CA THR A 76 -0.48 18.44 15.74
C THR A 76 -1.00 17.60 16.90
N GLU A 77 -1.73 16.53 16.62
CA GLU A 77 -2.25 15.60 17.64
C GLU A 77 -1.13 14.88 18.37
N SER A 78 -0.15 14.35 17.64
CA SER A 78 1.02 13.67 18.21
C SER A 78 1.81 14.60 19.14
N MET A 79 2.08 15.82 18.70
CA MET A 79 2.75 16.83 19.51
C MET A 79 1.95 17.21 20.78
N ASN A 80 0.62 17.34 20.67
CA ASN A 80 -0.24 17.64 21.83
C ASN A 80 -0.23 16.50 22.85
N GLN A 81 -0.04 15.26 22.39
CA GLN A 81 0.07 14.07 23.24
C GLN A 81 1.48 13.88 23.81
N GLY A 82 2.46 14.71 23.41
CA GLY A 82 3.86 14.57 23.82
C GLY A 82 4.48 13.27 23.29
N ARG A 83 4.03 12.77 22.14
CA ARG A 83 4.56 11.55 21.54
C ARG A 83 5.62 11.88 20.49
N PRO A 84 6.72 11.11 20.40
CA PRO A 84 7.65 11.26 19.30
C PRO A 84 6.97 10.97 17.97
N SER A 85 7.34 11.72 16.93
CA SER A 85 6.75 11.59 15.60
C SER A 85 7.84 11.37 14.55
N LEU A 86 7.70 10.34 13.74
CA LEU A 86 8.53 10.11 12.56
C LEU A 86 7.75 10.53 11.32
N LEU A 87 8.18 11.64 10.71
CA LEU A 87 7.68 12.08 9.41
C LEU A 87 8.49 11.39 8.31
N PHE A 88 7.80 10.83 7.34
CA PHE A 88 8.42 10.26 6.15
C PHE A 88 7.81 10.90 4.90
N PHE A 89 8.58 11.76 4.23
CA PHE A 89 8.18 12.42 2.99
C PHE A 89 8.51 11.53 1.80
N PHE A 90 7.51 11.25 0.97
CA PHE A 90 7.64 10.29 -0.12
C PHE A 90 6.79 10.67 -1.35
N LEU A 91 7.10 10.02 -2.47
CA LEU A 91 6.27 9.92 -3.67
C LEU A 91 6.03 8.45 -4.01
N ASP A 92 4.82 8.13 -4.47
CA ASP A 92 4.45 6.75 -4.83
C ASP A 92 5.13 6.28 -6.13
N ASP A 93 5.60 7.19 -6.97
CA ASP A 93 6.31 6.92 -8.23
C ASP A 93 7.85 6.91 -8.08
N SER A 94 8.40 7.26 -6.91
CA SER A 94 9.83 7.29 -6.70
C SER A 94 10.39 5.91 -6.34
N LYS A 95 11.32 5.38 -7.17
CA LYS A 95 12.03 4.12 -6.88
C LYS A 95 12.78 4.13 -5.55
N ASP A 96 13.34 5.28 -5.16
CA ASP A 96 14.06 5.40 -3.89
C ASP A 96 13.11 5.32 -2.70
N CYS A 97 11.90 5.87 -2.83
CA CYS A 97 10.84 5.73 -1.83
C CYS A 97 10.33 4.28 -1.77
N LYS A 98 10.11 3.64 -2.93
CA LYS A 98 9.70 2.22 -3.01
C LYS A 98 10.68 1.29 -2.28
N LYS A 99 11.97 1.51 -2.45
CA LYS A 99 13.03 0.74 -1.75
C LYS A 99 13.06 1.01 -0.25
N PHE A 100 12.87 2.25 0.15
CA PHE A 100 13.04 2.65 1.54
C PHE A 100 11.81 2.41 2.42
N VAL A 101 10.61 2.27 1.84
CA VAL A 101 9.36 2.08 2.60
C VAL A 101 9.38 0.82 3.48
N THR A 102 10.13 -0.21 3.12
CA THR A 102 10.31 -1.42 3.93
C THR A 102 11.00 -1.11 5.26
N THR A 103 12.03 -0.24 5.23
CA THR A 103 12.73 0.23 6.43
C THR A 103 11.79 1.03 7.35
N ILE A 104 10.96 1.89 6.79
CA ILE A 104 9.96 2.65 7.57
C ILE A 104 8.94 1.71 8.23
N SER A 105 8.45 0.70 7.50
CA SER A 105 7.54 -0.31 8.04
C SER A 105 8.19 -1.15 9.14
N GLU A 106 9.46 -1.47 9.00
CA GLU A 106 10.22 -2.18 10.02
C GLU A 106 10.39 -1.35 11.28
N LEU A 107 10.75 -0.08 11.17
CA LEU A 107 10.81 0.86 12.30
C LEU A 107 9.45 0.97 13.00
N GLN A 108 8.36 1.07 12.23
CA GLN A 108 7.00 1.13 12.79
C GLN A 108 6.64 -0.14 13.56
N ARG A 109 7.11 -1.31 13.14
CA ARG A 109 6.88 -2.55 13.86
C ARG A 109 7.51 -2.54 15.26
N PHE A 110 8.68 -1.91 15.42
CA PHE A 110 9.35 -1.80 16.71
C PHE A 110 8.82 -0.65 17.57
N TYR A 111 8.61 0.51 16.98
CA TYR A 111 8.35 1.75 17.71
C TYR A 111 6.90 2.26 17.61
N GLY A 112 6.06 1.68 16.75
CA GLY A 112 4.71 2.20 16.45
C GLY A 112 3.72 2.19 17.63
N ARG A 113 4.06 1.55 18.75
CA ARG A 113 3.29 1.67 20.00
C ARG A 113 3.69 2.90 20.83
N ALA A 114 4.94 3.32 20.72
CA ALA A 114 5.53 4.40 21.52
C ALA A 114 5.68 5.71 20.73
N ALA A 115 5.82 5.64 19.41
CA ALA A 115 5.96 6.76 18.50
C ALA A 115 4.88 6.74 17.42
N ASP A 116 4.56 7.92 16.89
CA ASP A 116 3.62 8.06 15.79
C ASP A 116 4.37 8.13 14.46
N PHE A 117 3.95 7.30 13.50
CA PHE A 117 4.50 7.26 12.16
C PHE A 117 3.56 8.01 11.22
N ILE A 118 4.05 9.07 10.61
CA ILE A 118 3.28 10.00 9.80
C ILE A 118 3.89 10.06 8.39
N PRO A 119 3.53 9.11 7.50
CA PRO A 119 3.91 9.21 6.10
C PRO A 119 3.19 10.37 5.44
N VAL A 120 3.93 11.17 4.68
CA VAL A 120 3.46 12.39 4.03
C VAL A 120 3.77 12.30 2.54
N ASN A 121 2.75 12.09 1.73
CA ASN A 121 2.92 12.20 0.27
C ASN A 121 3.10 13.67 -0.08
N VAL A 122 4.22 14.01 -0.73
CA VAL A 122 4.58 15.42 -1.00
C VAL A 122 3.67 16.08 -2.02
N ASP A 123 2.98 15.31 -2.86
CA ASP A 123 1.98 15.84 -3.79
C ASP A 123 0.73 16.41 -3.08
N THR A 124 0.53 16.03 -1.82
CA THR A 124 -0.57 16.52 -1.00
C THR A 124 -0.21 17.76 -0.16
N LEU A 125 1.05 18.22 -0.24
CA LEU A 125 1.50 19.38 0.52
C LEU A 125 1.09 20.69 -0.16
N PHE A 126 0.27 21.48 0.55
CA PHE A 126 -0.06 22.83 0.11
C PHE A 126 0.98 23.83 0.55
N PRO A 127 1.20 24.94 -0.21
CA PRO A 127 2.18 25.99 0.14
C PRO A 127 2.03 26.54 1.57
N ASP A 128 0.80 26.65 2.05
CA ASP A 128 0.48 27.21 3.36
C ASP A 128 0.91 26.31 4.53
N THR A 129 1.09 25.01 4.32
CA THR A 129 1.52 24.06 5.36
C THR A 129 2.96 24.25 5.81
N LYS A 130 3.73 25.07 5.08
CA LYS A 130 5.13 25.39 5.44
C LYS A 130 5.27 26.43 6.56
N ASN A 131 4.19 27.06 6.97
CA ASN A 131 4.22 28.21 7.87
C ASN A 131 4.15 27.85 9.36
N SER A 132 3.82 26.61 9.71
CA SER A 132 3.64 26.20 11.09
C SER A 132 4.47 24.97 11.44
N PRO A 133 5.25 24.99 12.55
CA PRO A 133 5.96 23.80 13.04
C PRO A 133 5.04 22.62 13.44
N ARG A 134 3.72 22.86 13.50
CA ARG A 134 2.72 21.81 13.78
C ARG A 134 2.24 21.09 12.53
N GLU A 135 2.66 21.57 11.35
CA GLU A 135 2.30 21.00 10.06
C GLU A 135 3.50 20.27 9.46
N PRO A 136 3.31 19.07 8.87
CA PRO A 136 4.40 18.30 8.26
C PRO A 136 5.16 19.10 7.19
N GLY A 137 4.47 19.91 6.39
CA GLY A 137 5.05 20.72 5.32
C GLY A 137 6.16 21.67 5.77
N TYR A 138 6.17 22.09 7.05
CA TYR A 138 7.22 22.92 7.66
C TYR A 138 8.60 22.25 7.60
N TYR A 139 8.64 20.92 7.73
CA TYR A 139 9.87 20.14 7.78
C TYR A 139 10.34 19.67 6.42
N TYR A 140 9.50 19.81 5.38
CA TYR A 140 9.84 19.36 4.04
C TYR A 140 10.87 20.25 3.37
N LYS A 141 11.98 19.67 2.91
CA LYS A 141 13.12 20.39 2.32
C LYS A 141 13.24 20.25 0.80
N GLY A 142 12.20 19.74 0.13
CA GLY A 142 12.14 19.69 -1.34
C GLY A 142 12.81 18.47 -1.98
N TYR A 143 13.01 17.38 -1.24
CA TYR A 143 13.51 16.11 -1.79
C TYR A 143 12.84 14.89 -1.13
N VAL A 144 12.79 13.80 -1.83
CA VAL A 144 12.27 12.51 -1.36
C VAL A 144 13.26 11.38 -1.69
N PRO A 145 13.31 10.34 -0.84
CA PRO A 145 12.72 10.27 0.49
C PRO A 145 13.41 11.21 1.48
N GLN A 146 12.63 11.76 2.44
CA GLN A 146 13.17 12.49 3.58
C GLN A 146 12.57 11.92 4.85
N THR A 147 13.41 11.71 5.88
CA THR A 147 12.99 11.21 7.19
C THR A 147 13.31 12.24 8.26
N VAL A 148 12.30 12.65 9.02
CA VAL A 148 12.42 13.60 10.13
C VAL A 148 11.87 12.96 11.38
N LEU A 149 12.66 12.88 12.44
CA LEU A 149 12.23 12.43 13.76
C LEU A 149 12.17 13.61 14.72
N ILE A 150 10.99 13.77 15.32
CA ILE A 150 10.69 14.80 16.31
C ILE A 150 10.49 14.09 17.66
N ASN A 151 11.14 14.55 18.70
CA ASN A 151 11.03 13.95 20.04
C ASN A 151 9.78 14.44 20.80
N GLN A 152 9.58 13.95 22.03
CA GLN A 152 8.46 14.30 22.91
C GLN A 152 8.34 15.79 23.21
N SER A 153 9.47 16.54 23.18
CA SER A 153 9.48 18.00 23.39
C SER A 153 9.24 18.83 22.13
N GLY A 154 8.94 18.18 20.99
CA GLY A 154 8.74 18.85 19.70
C GLY A 154 10.05 19.29 19.01
N LYS A 155 11.20 18.83 19.49
CA LYS A 155 12.51 19.13 18.88
C LYS A 155 12.84 18.09 17.80
N VAL A 156 13.32 18.56 16.64
CA VAL A 156 13.88 17.69 15.58
C VAL A 156 15.19 17.09 16.10
N VAL A 157 15.26 15.76 16.14
CA VAL A 157 16.44 14.99 16.56
C VAL A 157 17.10 14.24 15.41
N LEU A 158 16.38 14.02 14.31
CA LEU A 158 16.89 13.47 13.06
C LEU A 158 16.24 14.21 11.88
N ASP A 159 17.04 14.56 10.89
CA ASP A 159 16.58 15.06 9.60
C ASP A 159 17.56 14.58 8.52
N LYS A 160 17.15 13.60 7.76
CA LYS A 160 17.97 12.94 6.75
C LYS A 160 17.23 12.82 5.41
N LYS A 161 17.98 13.03 4.34
CA LYS A 161 17.53 12.82 2.97
C LYS A 161 18.04 11.49 2.43
N GLY A 162 17.31 10.95 1.48
CA GLY A 162 17.64 9.68 0.82
C GLY A 162 17.31 8.46 1.69
N GLN A 163 17.76 7.31 1.24
CA GLN A 163 17.61 6.06 1.96
C GLN A 163 18.56 6.04 3.15
N VAL A 164 18.02 5.94 4.34
CA VAL A 164 18.76 5.92 5.61
C VAL A 164 18.78 4.49 6.15
N PRO A 165 19.93 3.95 6.54
CA PRO A 165 19.99 2.63 7.20
C PRO A 165 19.06 2.56 8.41
N PHE A 166 18.40 1.41 8.60
CA PHE A 166 17.55 1.15 9.77
C PHE A 166 18.27 1.53 11.06
N GLU A 167 19.52 1.12 11.18
CA GLU A 167 20.36 1.31 12.34
C GLU A 167 20.52 2.79 12.72
N THR A 168 20.65 3.66 11.73
CA THR A 168 20.81 5.11 11.97
C THR A 168 19.57 5.73 12.63
N VAL A 169 18.39 5.31 12.19
CA VAL A 169 17.11 5.79 12.75
C VAL A 169 16.84 5.13 14.11
N ASP A 170 17.13 3.83 14.22
CA ASP A 170 16.98 3.04 15.44
C ASP A 170 17.86 3.63 16.59
N ASP A 171 19.11 4.01 16.31
CA ASP A 171 19.99 4.60 17.32
C ASP A 171 19.44 5.93 17.85
N VAL A 172 18.80 6.75 17.01
CA VAL A 172 18.13 7.98 17.46
C VAL A 172 16.87 7.67 18.27
N PHE A 173 16.07 6.69 17.86
CA PHE A 173 14.92 6.25 18.67
C PHE A 173 15.35 5.71 20.03
N ARG A 174 16.45 4.97 20.10
CA ARG A 174 17.02 4.50 21.38
C ARG A 174 17.37 5.65 22.30
N GLN A 175 17.95 6.72 21.77
CA GLN A 175 18.23 7.93 22.55
C GLN A 175 16.94 8.65 22.99
N VAL A 176 15.94 8.75 22.11
CA VAL A 176 14.65 9.39 22.40
C VAL A 176 13.89 8.67 23.52
N PHE A 177 14.02 7.34 23.60
CA PHE A 177 13.32 6.51 24.59
C PHE A 177 14.22 6.06 25.75
N ASP A 178 15.43 6.59 25.86
CA ASP A 178 16.42 6.22 26.89
C ASP A 178 16.65 4.70 26.99
N LEU A 179 16.74 4.05 25.81
CA LEU A 179 17.02 2.63 25.69
C LEU A 179 18.55 2.40 25.68
N LEU A 180 18.96 1.19 26.09
CA LEU A 180 20.36 0.78 25.97
C LEU A 180 20.87 0.91 24.54
N PRO A 181 22.13 1.37 24.35
CA PRO A 181 22.81 1.35 23.08
C PRO A 181 22.75 -0.04 22.44
N ARG A 182 22.83 -0.12 21.12
CA ARG A 182 22.70 -1.38 20.38
C ARG A 182 23.73 -2.43 20.77
N ASP A 183 24.96 -2.01 21.00
CA ASP A 183 26.08 -2.85 21.44
C ASP A 183 25.89 -3.46 22.83
N GLN A 184 25.02 -2.85 23.66
CA GLN A 184 24.70 -3.29 25.01
C GLN A 184 23.32 -3.95 25.12
N SER A 185 22.57 -4.01 24.04
CA SER A 185 21.23 -4.61 24.01
C SER A 185 21.27 -6.02 23.38
N VAL A 186 20.34 -6.86 23.83
CA VAL A 186 20.14 -8.16 23.16
C VAL A 186 19.76 -7.88 21.71
N GLU A 187 20.48 -8.50 20.76
CA GLU A 187 20.18 -8.38 19.35
C GLU A 187 18.74 -8.81 19.09
N LEU A 188 17.93 -7.88 18.58
CA LEU A 188 16.57 -8.18 18.14
C LEU A 188 16.71 -9.04 16.87
N ARG A 189 16.67 -10.37 17.03
CA ARG A 189 16.69 -11.28 15.90
C ARG A 189 15.52 -10.98 14.99
N ARG A 190 15.84 -10.55 13.78
CA ARG A 190 14.84 -10.40 12.71
C ARG A 190 14.31 -11.79 12.38
N ARG A 191 13.05 -12.06 12.73
CA ARG A 191 12.38 -13.25 12.21
C ARG A 191 12.06 -13.00 10.75
N SER A 192 12.56 -13.85 9.84
CA SER A 192 12.12 -13.76 8.45
C SER A 192 10.63 -14.08 8.38
N PHE A 193 9.93 -13.39 7.49
CA PHE A 193 8.54 -13.74 7.17
C PHE A 193 8.58 -15.11 6.49
N ASN A 194 7.87 -16.09 6.99
CA ASN A 194 7.79 -17.49 6.54
C ASN A 194 8.85 -18.46 7.12
N GLU A 195 9.58 -18.13 8.17
CA GLU A 195 10.26 -19.18 8.92
C GLU A 195 9.24 -20.02 9.72
N PHE A 196 9.20 -21.31 9.40
CA PHE A 196 8.61 -22.28 10.29
C PHE A 196 9.41 -22.24 11.60
N ASN A 197 8.71 -21.93 12.70
CA ASN A 197 9.35 -21.78 13.99
C ASN A 197 9.75 -23.18 14.54
N THR A 198 10.93 -23.63 14.17
CA THR A 198 11.51 -24.88 14.70
C THR A 198 12.05 -24.73 16.14
N GLU A 199 12.06 -23.50 16.68
CA GLU A 199 12.54 -23.23 18.04
C GLU A 199 11.58 -23.71 19.15
N LEU A 200 10.36 -24.15 18.82
CA LEU A 200 9.41 -24.71 19.77
C LEU A 200 9.60 -26.22 19.99
N VAL A 201 10.49 -26.85 19.25
CA VAL A 201 10.86 -28.26 19.50
C VAL A 201 12.09 -28.26 20.39
N PRO A 202 12.00 -28.70 21.68
CA PRO A 202 13.17 -28.85 22.52
C PRO A 202 14.12 -29.82 21.81
N SER A 203 15.36 -29.42 21.60
CA SER A 203 16.38 -30.35 21.12
C SER A 203 16.52 -31.45 22.14
N GLN A 204 15.98 -32.63 21.85
CA GLN A 204 16.26 -33.82 22.63
C GLN A 204 17.77 -34.10 22.52
N LYS A 205 18.46 -33.95 23.64
CA LYS A 205 19.79 -34.48 23.84
C LYS A 205 19.74 -35.97 24.01
#